data_fbadbcdadcd241eae9a2746698ec4b9b
#
_entry.id   fbadbcdadcd241eae9a2746698ec4b9b
#
_cell.length_a   1.000
_cell.length_b   1.000
_cell.length_c   1.000
_cell.angle_alpha   90.00
_cell.angle_beta   90.00
_cell.angle_gamma   90.00
#
_symmetry.space_group_name_H-M   'P 1'
#
loop_
_entity.id
_entity.type
_entity.pdbx_description
1 polymer ?
#
loop_
_entity_poly.entity_id
_entity_poly.type
_entity_poly.pdbx_seq_one_letter_code
_entity_poly.pdbx_strand_id
1 'polypeptide(L)'
;MKTDLISSRSFLSVVGAVGAAAALTACGGSASSTASSAAASEAAGESVELIVFAAASLTETLNAIAQDYSAENPGVTFRFNFDSSGTLKTQIQEGADCDLFLSAGQKQINQLDITASADVNTDGLDFVDPSTRVDLLENKVVLCVPEGSDKGIDSFDALAEHLKAQDILFCMGNSDVPVGQYTQKILAYYDLDEEALAAAGVITYGSNVKEVTTQISEGSVDAGVVYCTDAYSAGLTPVDEATAEMCGQVIYPAAVLKAAPNAEAAREFLAYLQTDRAATVFEGVGFTAM
;
A
#
# COMPACT_ATOMS: atom_id res chain seq x y z
N MET A 1 13.31 31.74 44.53
CA MET A 1 14.62 31.20 44.93
C MET A 1 15.09 30.37 43.72
N LYS A 2 16.02 31.02 43.02
CA LYS A 2 17.33 30.54 42.50
C LYS A 2 17.21 29.32 41.61
N THR A 3 17.22 29.51 40.24
CA THR A 3 18.41 29.60 39.34
C THR A 3 19.32 28.37 39.45
N ASP A 4 19.51 27.66 38.31
CA ASP A 4 20.79 27.73 37.63
C ASP A 4 20.74 27.11 36.22
N LEU A 5 21.22 27.92 35.29
CA LEU A 5 21.64 27.64 33.92
C LEU A 5 23.08 27.06 33.93
N ILE A 6 23.39 26.09 33.09
CA ILE A 6 24.75 25.86 32.59
C ILE A 6 24.59 25.28 31.16
N SER A 7 24.83 25.98 30.09
CA SER A 7 26.04 26.53 29.46
C SER A 7 26.74 25.54 28.51
N SER A 8 26.72 25.97 27.27
CA SER A 8 27.48 25.59 26.07
C SER A 8 28.93 25.14 26.31
N ARG A 9 29.42 24.22 25.47
CA ARG A 9 30.80 24.27 24.99
C ARG A 9 30.96 23.72 23.57
N SER A 10 31.24 24.66 22.69
CA SER A 10 31.89 24.47 21.40
C SER A 10 33.30 23.89 21.58
N PHE A 11 33.76 23.06 20.64
CA PHE A 11 35.20 22.90 20.39
C PHE A 11 35.51 23.02 18.91
N LEU A 12 36.40 23.93 18.67
CA LEU A 12 36.99 24.39 17.39
C LEU A 12 38.05 23.41 16.86
N SER A 13 38.06 23.29 15.55
CA SER A 13 39.18 23.31 14.60
C SER A 13 40.58 22.76 14.99
N VAL A 14 41.13 21.87 14.12
CA VAL A 14 42.54 21.95 13.74
C VAL A 14 42.67 21.73 12.23
N VAL A 15 43.26 22.76 11.60
CA VAL A 15 43.77 22.83 10.24
C VAL A 15 45.19 22.28 10.23
N GLY A 16 45.56 21.52 9.20
CA GLY A 16 46.93 21.11 8.95
C GLY A 16 47.19 20.95 7.45
N ALA A 17 47.73 22.00 6.85
CA ALA A 17 48.24 22.01 5.48
C ALA A 17 49.77 21.83 5.51
N VAL A 18 50.37 21.59 4.34
CA VAL A 18 51.79 21.65 3.89
C VAL A 18 52.24 20.27 3.37
N GLY A 19 52.76 20.08 2.17
CA GLY A 19 53.26 20.91 1.11
C GLY A 19 54.01 20.10 0.07
N ALA A 20 54.00 20.63 -1.12
CA ALA A 20 55.01 20.81 -2.15
C ALA A 20 55.77 19.61 -2.75
N ALA A 21 55.51 19.37 -4.02
CA ALA A 21 56.35 19.54 -5.20
C ALA A 21 57.72 18.83 -5.29
N ALA A 22 57.89 18.09 -6.38
CA ALA A 22 59.05 18.25 -7.30
C ALA A 22 58.82 17.48 -8.61
N ALA A 23 58.99 18.18 -9.70
CA ALA A 23 59.10 17.68 -11.06
C ALA A 23 60.51 17.14 -11.33
N LEU A 24 60.68 16.28 -12.35
CA LEU A 24 61.75 16.37 -13.38
C LEU A 24 61.62 15.18 -14.37
N THR A 25 61.32 15.51 -15.56
CA THR A 25 61.84 15.16 -16.92
C THR A 25 62.71 13.91 -17.06
N ALA A 26 62.41 13.10 -18.07
CA ALA A 26 63.30 12.89 -19.23
C ALA A 26 62.71 11.96 -20.30
N CYS A 27 62.89 12.37 -21.50
CA CYS A 27 62.68 11.84 -22.83
C CYS A 27 62.97 10.34 -23.08
N GLY A 28 62.22 9.76 -24.04
CA GLY A 28 62.85 8.88 -25.00
C GLY A 28 61.97 7.74 -25.52
N GLY A 29 61.57 7.80 -26.80
CA GLY A 29 61.51 6.62 -27.66
C GLY A 29 60.13 6.12 -28.09
N SER A 30 59.84 6.35 -29.32
CA SER A 30 58.79 5.84 -30.17
C SER A 30 58.54 4.33 -30.09
N ALA A 31 57.26 3.92 -30.11
CA ALA A 31 56.73 2.92 -31.04
C ALA A 31 55.19 2.84 -30.95
N SER A 32 54.58 2.97 -32.09
CA SER A 32 53.14 2.80 -32.35
C SER A 32 52.62 1.45 -31.90
N SER A 33 51.49 1.46 -31.20
CA SER A 33 50.46 0.47 -31.40
C SER A 33 49.14 1.09 -30.98
N THR A 34 48.34 1.45 -31.94
CA THR A 34 46.92 1.79 -31.85
C THR A 34 46.17 0.57 -31.36
N ALA A 35 45.91 0.53 -30.06
CA ALA A 35 44.82 -0.28 -29.51
C ALA A 35 43.68 0.69 -29.22
N SER A 36 42.75 0.74 -30.16
CA SER A 36 41.44 1.37 -29.98
C SER A 36 40.69 0.61 -28.89
N SER A 37 40.85 1.06 -27.67
CA SER A 37 39.94 0.66 -26.60
C SER A 37 38.65 1.45 -26.82
N ALA A 38 37.73 0.84 -27.54
CA ALA A 38 36.34 1.27 -27.48
C ALA A 38 35.86 1.04 -26.04
N ALA A 39 35.98 2.09 -25.22
CA ALA A 39 35.20 2.16 -24.01
C ALA A 39 33.71 2.14 -24.43
N ALA A 40 33.07 1.00 -24.25
CA ALA A 40 31.61 0.95 -24.20
C ALA A 40 31.24 1.89 -23.05
N SER A 41 30.81 3.09 -23.38
CA SER A 41 30.04 3.93 -22.51
C SER A 41 28.71 3.23 -22.36
N GLU A 42 28.59 2.34 -21.39
CA GLU A 42 27.29 1.99 -20.87
C GLU A 42 26.68 3.31 -20.42
N ALA A 43 25.67 3.77 -21.13
CA ALA A 43 24.81 4.84 -20.70
C ALA A 43 24.19 4.33 -19.39
N ALA A 44 24.73 4.80 -18.27
CA ALA A 44 24.04 4.71 -16.99
C ALA A 44 22.76 5.52 -17.20
N GLY A 45 21.65 4.84 -17.51
CA GLY A 45 20.33 5.43 -17.52
C GLY A 45 20.11 6.12 -16.18
N GLU A 46 19.48 7.28 -16.19
CA GLU A 46 19.11 7.98 -14.96
C GLU A 46 18.33 6.99 -14.07
N SER A 47 18.79 6.83 -12.83
CA SER A 47 18.11 6.00 -11.86
C SER A 47 16.81 6.68 -11.44
N VAL A 48 15.69 5.95 -11.51
CA VAL A 48 14.36 6.44 -11.14
C VAL A 48 13.93 5.77 -9.84
N GLU A 49 13.51 6.55 -8.86
CA GLU A 49 12.82 6.06 -7.67
C GLU A 49 11.32 6.27 -7.85
N LEU A 50 10.57 5.19 -8.10
CA LEU A 50 9.11 5.22 -8.18
C LEU A 50 8.48 5.28 -6.80
N ILE A 51 7.64 6.30 -6.60
CA ILE A 51 6.88 6.51 -5.37
C ILE A 51 5.49 5.90 -5.56
N VAL A 52 5.25 4.77 -4.91
CA VAL A 52 4.01 4.01 -5.06
C VAL A 52 3.22 4.02 -3.77
N PHE A 53 2.02 4.60 -3.80
CA PHE A 53 1.07 4.54 -2.71
C PHE A 53 0.12 3.36 -2.97
N ALA A 54 0.06 2.42 -2.06
CA ALA A 54 -0.73 1.21 -2.25
C ALA A 54 -1.44 0.77 -0.97
N ALA A 55 -2.63 0.24 -1.13
CA ALA A 55 -3.38 -0.34 -0.02
C ALA A 55 -2.54 -1.37 0.73
N ALA A 56 -2.63 -1.38 2.06
CA ALA A 56 -1.84 -2.25 2.95
C ALA A 56 -1.95 -3.74 2.61
N SER A 57 -3.08 -4.18 2.05
CA SER A 57 -3.31 -5.55 1.56
C SER A 57 -2.42 -5.96 0.38
N LEU A 58 -1.79 -5.01 -0.30
CA LEU A 58 -0.88 -5.25 -1.44
C LEU A 58 0.59 -5.35 -1.03
N THR A 59 0.90 -5.23 0.26
CA THR A 59 2.29 -5.11 0.75
C THR A 59 3.18 -6.26 0.27
N GLU A 60 2.76 -7.51 0.47
CA GLU A 60 3.57 -8.69 0.17
C GLU A 60 3.74 -8.87 -1.35
N THR A 61 2.65 -8.72 -2.10
CA THR A 61 2.66 -8.93 -3.56
C THR A 61 3.44 -7.85 -4.29
N LEU A 62 3.25 -6.56 -3.95
CA LEU A 62 3.98 -5.49 -4.60
C LEU A 62 5.48 -5.49 -4.27
N ASN A 63 5.88 -5.87 -3.05
CA ASN A 63 7.30 -6.04 -2.74
C ASN A 63 7.93 -7.18 -3.58
N ALA A 64 7.24 -8.31 -3.77
CA ALA A 64 7.72 -9.40 -4.61
C ALA A 64 7.80 -8.98 -6.09
N ILE A 65 6.76 -8.34 -6.62
CA ILE A 65 6.72 -7.86 -8.01
C ILE A 65 7.79 -6.80 -8.26
N ALA A 66 8.01 -5.88 -7.31
CA ALA A 66 9.05 -4.86 -7.44
C ALA A 66 10.46 -5.43 -7.49
N GLN A 67 10.75 -6.51 -6.76
CA GLN A 67 12.03 -7.23 -6.85
C GLN A 67 12.23 -7.81 -8.25
N ASP A 68 11.20 -8.44 -8.80
CA ASP A 68 11.22 -9.00 -10.16
C ASP A 68 11.41 -7.89 -11.21
N TYR A 69 10.65 -6.80 -11.09
CA TYR A 69 10.73 -5.67 -12.01
C TYR A 69 12.10 -4.99 -11.97
N SER A 70 12.67 -4.74 -10.78
CA SER A 70 13.99 -4.12 -10.64
C SER A 70 15.13 -5.01 -11.18
N ALA A 71 14.96 -6.33 -11.13
CA ALA A 71 15.93 -7.26 -11.73
C ALA A 71 15.96 -7.14 -13.26
N GLU A 72 14.83 -6.84 -13.89
CA GLU A 72 14.70 -6.60 -15.33
C GLU A 72 15.03 -5.16 -15.72
N ASN A 73 14.83 -4.19 -14.78
CA ASN A 73 15.01 -2.77 -14.97
C ASN A 73 15.94 -2.21 -13.88
N PRO A 74 17.28 -2.45 -13.94
CA PRO A 74 18.20 -2.13 -12.85
C PRO A 74 18.31 -0.63 -12.50
N GLY A 75 17.79 0.26 -13.37
CA GLY A 75 17.71 1.70 -13.11
C GLY A 75 16.50 2.12 -12.28
N VAL A 76 15.56 1.20 -12.00
CA VAL A 76 14.31 1.52 -11.28
C VAL A 76 14.36 0.95 -9.87
N THR A 77 14.11 1.83 -8.90
CA THR A 77 13.92 1.48 -7.49
C THR A 77 12.55 1.92 -7.01
N PHE A 78 12.09 1.42 -5.87
CA PHE A 78 10.74 1.69 -5.36
C PHE A 78 10.78 2.27 -3.96
N ARG A 79 9.94 3.29 -3.74
CA ARG A 79 9.58 3.78 -2.42
C ARG A 79 8.07 3.58 -2.22
N PHE A 80 7.74 2.52 -1.50
CA PHE A 80 6.35 2.23 -1.17
C PHE A 80 5.87 3.00 0.07
N ASN A 81 4.60 3.40 0.01
CA ASN A 81 3.83 3.85 1.16
C ASN A 81 2.58 2.96 1.24
N PHE A 82 2.58 2.06 2.23
CA PHE A 82 1.47 1.12 2.44
C PHE A 82 0.62 1.55 3.62
N ASP A 83 -0.64 1.88 3.37
CA ASP A 83 -1.60 2.24 4.41
C ASP A 83 -3.04 1.98 3.91
N SER A 84 -4.05 2.41 4.68
CA SER A 84 -5.42 2.43 4.18
C SER A 84 -5.53 3.35 2.95
N SER A 85 -6.36 2.95 1.99
CA SER A 85 -6.57 3.79 0.79
C SER A 85 -7.13 5.16 1.12
N GLY A 86 -7.87 5.29 2.23
CA GLY A 86 -8.38 6.57 2.73
C GLY A 86 -7.26 7.49 3.23
N THR A 87 -6.34 6.96 4.03
CA THR A 87 -5.15 7.69 4.50
C THR A 87 -4.28 8.13 3.32
N LEU A 88 -4.01 7.23 2.37
CA LEU A 88 -3.20 7.51 1.19
C LEU A 88 -3.85 8.60 0.31
N LYS A 89 -5.18 8.52 0.10
CA LYS A 89 -5.94 9.57 -0.58
C LYS A 89 -5.74 10.93 0.09
N THR A 90 -5.85 11.00 1.41
CA THR A 90 -5.66 12.25 2.17
C THR A 90 -4.24 12.79 1.99
N GLN A 91 -3.23 11.96 2.05
CA GLN A 91 -1.83 12.38 1.82
C GLN A 91 -1.63 12.93 0.39
N ILE A 92 -2.25 12.32 -0.63
CA ILE A 92 -2.24 12.84 -2.01
C ILE A 92 -2.91 14.22 -2.06
N GLN A 93 -4.06 14.40 -1.41
CA GLN A 93 -4.75 15.69 -1.33
C GLN A 93 -3.92 16.77 -0.62
N GLU A 94 -3.13 16.38 0.38
CA GLU A 94 -2.21 17.28 1.11
C GLU A 94 -0.91 17.57 0.35
N GLY A 95 -0.74 17.01 -0.85
CA GLY A 95 0.37 17.31 -1.75
C GLY A 95 1.58 16.38 -1.57
N ALA A 96 1.41 15.19 -1.04
CA ALA A 96 2.48 14.20 -1.01
C ALA A 96 2.83 13.75 -2.44
N ASP A 97 4.14 13.64 -2.73
CA ASP A 97 4.63 13.08 -3.97
C ASP A 97 4.18 11.61 -4.10
N CYS A 98 3.54 11.31 -5.22
CA CYS A 98 3.08 9.97 -5.56
C CYS A 98 3.08 9.80 -7.07
N ASP A 99 3.72 8.75 -7.57
CA ASP A 99 3.72 8.41 -8.99
C ASP A 99 2.52 7.55 -9.37
N LEU A 100 2.25 6.51 -8.57
CA LEU A 100 1.22 5.51 -8.83
C LEU A 100 0.42 5.25 -7.55
N PHE A 101 -0.91 5.29 -7.66
CA PHE A 101 -1.83 4.98 -6.56
C PHE A 101 -2.62 3.70 -6.86
N LEU A 102 -2.57 2.71 -5.95
CA LEU A 102 -3.35 1.48 -5.97
C LEU A 102 -4.28 1.44 -4.75
N SER A 103 -5.57 1.44 -5.01
CA SER A 103 -6.61 1.48 -3.96
C SER A 103 -7.29 0.14 -3.78
N ALA A 104 -7.61 -0.25 -2.54
CA ALA A 104 -8.41 -1.44 -2.22
C ALA A 104 -9.93 -1.21 -2.39
N GLY A 105 -10.33 -0.13 -3.01
CA GLY A 105 -11.73 0.19 -3.32
C GLY A 105 -11.85 1.34 -4.31
N GLN A 106 -12.90 1.32 -5.09
CA GLN A 106 -13.12 2.32 -6.14
C GLN A 106 -13.44 3.72 -5.59
N LYS A 107 -14.02 3.81 -4.38
CA LYS A 107 -14.45 5.10 -3.80
C LYS A 107 -13.29 6.08 -3.69
N GLN A 108 -12.15 5.66 -3.17
CA GLN A 108 -11.01 6.54 -2.87
C GLN A 108 -10.37 7.11 -4.14
N ILE A 109 -10.20 6.27 -5.18
CA ILE A 109 -9.66 6.74 -6.45
C ILE A 109 -10.68 7.61 -7.21
N ASN A 110 -11.99 7.27 -7.13
CA ASN A 110 -13.06 8.09 -7.72
C ASN A 110 -13.11 9.49 -7.10
N GLN A 111 -12.83 9.62 -5.81
CA GLN A 111 -12.77 10.93 -5.14
C GLN A 111 -11.60 11.81 -5.60
N LEU A 112 -10.58 11.24 -6.25
CA LEU A 112 -9.43 11.94 -6.80
C LEU A 112 -9.51 12.12 -8.33
N ASP A 113 -10.52 11.56 -8.98
CA ASP A 113 -10.70 11.51 -10.43
C ASP A 113 -11.78 12.50 -10.87
N ILE A 114 -11.40 13.54 -11.61
CA ILE A 114 -12.33 14.57 -12.11
C ILE A 114 -13.40 14.00 -13.05
N THR A 115 -13.17 12.82 -13.64
CA THR A 115 -14.14 12.16 -14.53
C THR A 115 -15.19 11.34 -13.78
N ALA A 116 -15.01 11.13 -12.47
CA ALA A 116 -16.00 10.47 -11.64
C ALA A 116 -17.25 11.35 -11.46
N SER A 117 -18.37 10.73 -11.06
CA SER A 117 -19.61 11.45 -10.83
C SER A 117 -19.48 12.47 -9.67
N ALA A 118 -20.17 13.59 -9.78
CA ALA A 118 -20.10 14.67 -8.81
C ALA A 118 -20.64 14.33 -7.41
N ASP A 119 -21.43 13.27 -7.28
CA ASP A 119 -21.90 12.72 -6.00
C ASP A 119 -20.83 11.90 -5.28
N VAL A 120 -19.78 11.47 -5.98
CA VAL A 120 -18.63 10.75 -5.41
C VAL A 120 -17.43 11.67 -5.24
N ASN A 121 -17.06 12.42 -6.30
CA ASN A 121 -16.02 13.46 -6.23
C ASN A 121 -16.65 14.82 -5.93
N THR A 122 -17.16 14.98 -4.71
CA THR A 122 -17.89 16.16 -4.27
C THR A 122 -17.04 17.44 -4.25
N ASP A 123 -15.73 17.27 -4.08
CA ASP A 123 -14.77 18.39 -3.98
C ASP A 123 -14.17 18.80 -5.34
N GLY A 124 -14.53 18.07 -6.42
CA GLY A 124 -14.04 18.33 -7.78
C GLY A 124 -12.53 18.14 -7.92
N LEU A 125 -11.97 17.18 -7.21
CA LEU A 125 -10.54 16.91 -7.19
C LEU A 125 -10.05 16.31 -8.51
N ASP A 126 -8.84 16.70 -8.94
CA ASP A 126 -8.26 16.35 -10.23
C ASP A 126 -6.80 15.88 -10.09
N PHE A 127 -6.59 14.79 -9.32
CA PHE A 127 -5.26 14.26 -9.04
C PHE A 127 -4.88 13.08 -9.93
N VAL A 128 -5.85 12.30 -10.37
CA VAL A 128 -5.64 11.07 -11.17
C VAL A 128 -5.54 11.42 -12.65
N ASP A 129 -4.61 10.80 -13.39
CA ASP A 129 -4.65 10.75 -14.85
C ASP A 129 -5.67 9.69 -15.30
N PRO A 130 -6.89 10.08 -15.73
CA PRO A 130 -7.95 9.12 -16.03
C PRO A 130 -7.61 8.21 -17.22
N SER A 131 -6.66 8.61 -18.07
CA SER A 131 -6.22 7.78 -19.21
C SER A 131 -5.41 6.55 -18.80
N THR A 132 -4.89 6.54 -17.57
CA THR A 132 -4.08 5.45 -17.02
C THR A 132 -4.85 4.55 -16.07
N ARG A 133 -6.10 4.93 -15.73
CA ARG A 133 -6.89 4.19 -14.76
C ARG A 133 -7.28 2.80 -15.27
N VAL A 134 -7.01 1.80 -14.46
CA VAL A 134 -7.38 0.41 -14.70
C VAL A 134 -8.02 -0.20 -13.45
N ASP A 135 -8.98 -1.09 -13.63
CA ASP A 135 -9.42 -2.02 -12.59
C ASP A 135 -8.45 -3.21 -12.65
N LEU A 136 -7.52 -3.27 -11.71
CA LEU A 136 -6.36 -4.15 -11.79
C LEU A 136 -6.63 -5.55 -11.22
N LEU A 137 -7.29 -5.61 -10.07
CA LEU A 137 -7.52 -6.84 -9.32
C LEU A 137 -8.94 -6.88 -8.74
N GLU A 138 -9.45 -8.08 -8.55
CA GLU A 138 -10.61 -8.38 -7.70
C GLU A 138 -10.14 -9.14 -6.46
N ASN A 139 -10.73 -8.84 -5.31
CA ASN A 139 -10.48 -9.52 -4.04
C ASN A 139 -11.81 -10.00 -3.44
N LYS A 140 -11.73 -10.70 -2.31
CA LYS A 140 -12.88 -11.21 -1.56
C LYS A 140 -12.82 -10.72 -0.13
N VAL A 141 -13.96 -10.41 0.43
CA VAL A 141 -14.11 -10.09 1.86
C VAL A 141 -14.46 -11.38 2.60
N VAL A 142 -13.72 -11.66 3.65
CA VAL A 142 -13.88 -12.88 4.43
C VAL A 142 -14.02 -12.59 5.91
N LEU A 143 -14.74 -13.48 6.58
CA LEU A 143 -14.84 -13.55 8.03
C LEU A 143 -13.75 -14.46 8.56
N CYS A 144 -12.97 -13.96 9.52
CA CYS A 144 -11.97 -14.73 10.24
C CYS A 144 -12.22 -14.69 11.75
N VAL A 145 -11.83 -15.77 12.41
CA VAL A 145 -11.83 -15.91 13.86
C VAL A 145 -10.43 -16.31 14.32
N PRO A 146 -10.03 -16.07 15.58
CA PRO A 146 -8.79 -16.57 16.14
C PRO A 146 -8.68 -18.09 16.06
N GLU A 147 -7.45 -18.59 15.92
CA GLU A 147 -7.20 -20.04 15.95
C GLU A 147 -7.70 -20.65 17.27
N GLY A 148 -8.47 -21.73 17.16
CA GLY A 148 -9.05 -22.42 18.31
C GLY A 148 -10.24 -21.71 18.97
N SER A 149 -10.85 -20.72 18.30
CA SER A 149 -12.08 -20.06 18.78
C SER A 149 -13.18 -21.09 19.06
N ASP A 150 -13.83 -20.96 20.21
CA ASP A 150 -14.96 -21.80 20.66
C ASP A 150 -16.31 -21.05 20.65
N LYS A 151 -16.35 -19.86 20.06
CA LYS A 151 -17.54 -18.99 20.03
C LYS A 151 -18.65 -19.47 19.08
N GLY A 152 -18.35 -20.43 18.18
CA GLY A 152 -19.36 -20.93 17.23
C GLY A 152 -19.63 -19.96 16.08
N ILE A 153 -18.72 -19.04 15.79
CA ILE A 153 -18.81 -18.09 14.67
C ILE A 153 -18.23 -18.77 13.43
N ASP A 154 -19.06 -19.44 12.66
CA ASP A 154 -18.68 -20.21 11.47
C ASP A 154 -19.23 -19.62 10.16
N SER A 155 -20.00 -18.54 10.25
CA SER A 155 -20.65 -17.86 9.13
C SER A 155 -20.96 -16.40 9.45
N PHE A 156 -21.24 -15.59 8.42
CA PHE A 156 -21.75 -14.23 8.61
C PHE A 156 -23.13 -14.22 9.30
N ASP A 157 -23.95 -15.25 9.09
CA ASP A 157 -25.22 -15.40 9.80
C ASP A 157 -24.99 -15.58 11.31
N ALA A 158 -24.05 -16.47 11.69
CA ALA A 158 -23.68 -16.67 13.09
C ALA A 158 -23.06 -15.39 13.70
N LEU A 159 -22.19 -14.71 12.97
CA LEU A 159 -21.63 -13.42 13.39
C LEU A 159 -22.74 -12.41 13.68
N ALA A 160 -23.74 -12.29 12.78
CA ALA A 160 -24.84 -11.35 12.95
C ALA A 160 -25.66 -11.62 14.23
N GLU A 161 -25.90 -12.90 14.57
CA GLU A 161 -26.60 -13.27 15.80
C GLU A 161 -25.79 -12.90 17.06
N HIS A 162 -24.46 -13.12 17.05
CA HIS A 162 -23.58 -12.72 18.15
C HIS A 162 -23.50 -11.20 18.30
N LEU A 163 -23.44 -10.45 17.19
CA LEU A 163 -23.45 -8.98 17.23
C LEU A 163 -24.77 -8.44 17.80
N LYS A 164 -25.93 -9.04 17.45
CA LYS A 164 -27.23 -8.70 18.06
C LYS A 164 -27.26 -9.02 19.55
N ALA A 165 -26.67 -10.14 19.96
CA ALA A 165 -26.57 -10.55 21.37
C ALA A 165 -25.56 -9.71 22.15
N GLN A 166 -24.63 -9.00 21.48
CA GLN A 166 -23.57 -8.20 22.07
C GLN A 166 -22.65 -9.00 23.01
N ASP A 167 -22.36 -10.26 22.67
CA ASP A 167 -21.62 -11.20 23.51
C ASP A 167 -20.23 -11.55 22.99
N ILE A 168 -19.74 -10.80 21.98
CA ILE A 168 -18.42 -10.93 21.36
C ILE A 168 -17.74 -9.57 21.21
N LEU A 169 -16.42 -9.59 20.98
CA LEU A 169 -15.65 -8.47 20.46
C LEU A 169 -15.37 -8.69 18.97
N PHE A 170 -15.74 -7.72 18.16
CA PHE A 170 -15.61 -7.75 16.71
C PHE A 170 -14.68 -6.64 16.24
N CYS A 171 -13.73 -6.96 15.34
CA CYS A 171 -12.83 -5.97 14.74
C CYS A 171 -13.17 -5.75 13.27
N MET A 172 -13.21 -4.49 12.86
CA MET A 172 -13.35 -4.08 11.47
C MET A 172 -12.45 -2.88 11.15
N GLY A 173 -12.22 -2.60 9.87
CA GLY A 173 -11.60 -1.33 9.46
C GLY A 173 -12.52 -0.15 9.81
N ASN A 174 -11.93 1.01 10.10
CA ASN A 174 -12.73 2.24 10.27
C ASN A 174 -13.30 2.71 8.90
N SER A 175 -14.08 3.80 8.89
CA SER A 175 -14.75 4.33 7.69
C SER A 175 -13.82 4.77 6.56
N ASP A 176 -12.53 5.01 6.83
CA ASP A 176 -11.52 5.40 5.83
C ASP A 176 -10.81 4.18 5.22
N VAL A 177 -10.99 3.00 5.83
CA VAL A 177 -10.43 1.74 5.37
C VAL A 177 -11.41 1.05 4.42
N PRO A 178 -11.01 0.73 3.17
CA PRO A 178 -11.94 0.10 2.22
C PRO A 178 -12.60 -1.18 2.74
N VAL A 179 -11.88 -2.08 3.42
CA VAL A 179 -12.50 -3.28 4.02
C VAL A 179 -13.53 -2.91 5.10
N GLY A 180 -13.33 -1.81 5.83
CA GLY A 180 -14.32 -1.28 6.75
C GLY A 180 -15.60 -0.85 6.04
N GLN A 181 -15.48 -0.19 4.89
CA GLN A 181 -16.65 0.21 4.07
C GLN A 181 -17.40 -1.01 3.50
N TYR A 182 -16.72 -2.09 3.16
CA TYR A 182 -17.36 -3.35 2.80
C TYR A 182 -18.04 -3.99 4.02
N THR A 183 -17.42 -3.95 5.19
CA THR A 183 -18.00 -4.45 6.45
C THR A 183 -19.24 -3.65 6.84
N GLN A 184 -19.23 -2.33 6.66
CA GLN A 184 -20.44 -1.50 6.88
C GLN A 184 -21.61 -1.95 6.01
N LYS A 185 -21.37 -2.34 4.75
CA LYS A 185 -22.43 -2.89 3.88
C LYS A 185 -22.91 -4.24 4.39
N ILE A 186 -22.03 -5.10 4.91
CA ILE A 186 -22.40 -6.38 5.51
C ILE A 186 -23.25 -6.15 6.76
N LEU A 187 -22.87 -5.22 7.65
CA LEU A 187 -23.70 -4.87 8.81
C LEU A 187 -25.09 -4.37 8.38
N ALA A 188 -25.15 -3.51 7.35
CA ALA A 188 -26.43 -3.03 6.82
C ALA A 188 -27.28 -4.14 6.19
N TYR A 189 -26.65 -5.11 5.52
CA TYR A 189 -27.35 -6.29 4.96
C TYR A 189 -28.07 -7.11 6.05
N TYR A 190 -27.50 -7.17 7.27
CA TYR A 190 -28.09 -7.85 8.43
C TYR A 190 -28.93 -6.94 9.34
N ASP A 191 -29.25 -5.71 8.90
CA ASP A 191 -29.99 -4.71 9.68
C ASP A 191 -29.30 -4.38 11.03
N LEU A 192 -27.94 -4.38 11.06
CA LEU A 192 -27.15 -4.06 12.24
C LEU A 192 -26.71 -2.59 12.23
N ASP A 193 -26.85 -1.92 13.37
CA ASP A 193 -26.45 -0.53 13.57
C ASP A 193 -25.03 -0.47 14.12
N GLU A 194 -24.07 -0.05 13.26
CA GLU A 194 -22.65 0.07 13.62
C GLU A 194 -22.44 1.02 14.81
N GLU A 195 -23.13 2.17 14.84
CA GLU A 195 -22.94 3.17 15.90
C GLU A 195 -23.43 2.61 17.24
N ALA A 196 -24.57 1.90 17.25
CA ALA A 196 -25.10 1.26 18.45
C ALA A 196 -24.15 0.16 18.96
N LEU A 197 -23.59 -0.68 18.08
CA LEU A 197 -22.63 -1.73 18.42
C LEU A 197 -21.31 -1.14 18.95
N ALA A 198 -20.81 -0.07 18.35
CA ALA A 198 -19.62 0.63 18.82
C ALA A 198 -19.85 1.28 20.19
N ALA A 199 -21.00 1.91 20.41
CA ALA A 199 -21.38 2.50 21.70
C ALA A 199 -21.54 1.44 22.80
N ALA A 200 -21.94 0.22 22.45
CA ALA A 200 -22.00 -0.94 23.36
C ALA A 200 -20.60 -1.55 23.64
N GLY A 201 -19.54 -1.11 22.94
CA GLY A 201 -18.19 -1.64 23.09
C GLY A 201 -17.98 -2.99 22.41
N VAL A 202 -18.86 -3.36 21.48
CA VAL A 202 -18.78 -4.61 20.71
C VAL A 202 -17.78 -4.51 19.57
N ILE A 203 -17.62 -3.31 18.97
CA ILE A 203 -16.76 -3.08 17.82
C ILE A 203 -15.45 -2.39 18.24
N THR A 204 -14.32 -2.92 17.74
CA THR A 204 -13.03 -2.25 17.69
C THR A 204 -12.65 -1.94 16.25
N TYR A 205 -11.84 -0.90 16.05
CA TYR A 205 -11.47 -0.44 14.71
C TYR A 205 -9.98 -0.53 14.46
N GLY A 206 -9.62 -1.02 13.27
CA GLY A 206 -8.28 -0.89 12.72
C GLY A 206 -8.18 0.34 11.80
N SER A 207 -7.05 1.03 11.81
CA SER A 207 -6.77 2.15 10.89
C SER A 207 -6.38 1.67 9.47
N ASN A 208 -6.07 0.40 9.33
CA ASN A 208 -5.86 -0.33 8.07
C ASN A 208 -6.17 -1.81 8.28
N VAL A 209 -6.18 -2.60 7.18
CA VAL A 209 -6.55 -4.02 7.26
C VAL A 209 -5.54 -4.86 8.05
N LYS A 210 -4.25 -4.49 8.06
CA LYS A 210 -3.22 -5.22 8.82
C LYS A 210 -3.41 -5.12 10.34
N GLU A 211 -3.93 -4.01 10.83
CA GLU A 211 -4.31 -3.89 12.24
C GLU A 211 -5.50 -4.80 12.59
N VAL A 212 -6.45 -4.96 11.66
CA VAL A 212 -7.58 -5.90 11.86
C VAL A 212 -7.06 -7.35 11.91
N THR A 213 -6.22 -7.77 10.94
CA THR A 213 -5.63 -9.12 10.95
C THR A 213 -4.81 -9.38 12.22
N THR A 214 -4.06 -8.40 12.70
CA THR A 214 -3.27 -8.51 13.93
C THR A 214 -4.16 -8.78 15.13
N GLN A 215 -5.25 -8.02 15.31
CA GLN A 215 -6.17 -8.22 16.43
C GLN A 215 -6.80 -9.63 16.42
N ILE A 216 -7.14 -10.15 15.23
CA ILE A 216 -7.66 -11.53 15.08
C ILE A 216 -6.57 -12.55 15.44
N SER A 217 -5.38 -12.42 14.84
CA SER A 217 -4.26 -13.37 15.04
C SER A 217 -3.80 -13.44 16.50
N GLU A 218 -3.85 -12.31 17.21
CA GLU A 218 -3.48 -12.23 18.64
C GLU A 218 -4.61 -12.66 19.58
N GLY A 219 -5.81 -12.98 19.06
CA GLY A 219 -6.97 -13.32 19.87
C GLY A 219 -7.48 -12.16 20.74
N SER A 220 -7.19 -10.93 20.35
CA SER A 220 -7.67 -9.74 21.05
C SER A 220 -9.15 -9.46 20.80
N VAL A 221 -9.73 -10.11 19.79
CA VAL A 221 -11.13 -10.07 19.40
C VAL A 221 -11.62 -11.47 19.06
N ASP A 222 -12.93 -11.68 19.08
CA ASP A 222 -13.55 -12.98 18.78
C ASP A 222 -13.76 -13.23 17.28
N ALA A 223 -13.87 -12.16 16.50
CA ALA A 223 -14.03 -12.22 15.05
C ALA A 223 -13.57 -10.91 14.39
N GLY A 224 -13.27 -10.97 13.10
CA GLY A 224 -13.01 -9.79 12.28
C GLY A 224 -13.23 -10.03 10.80
N VAL A 225 -13.44 -8.94 10.06
CA VAL A 225 -13.62 -8.96 8.61
C VAL A 225 -12.41 -8.35 7.95
N VAL A 226 -11.81 -9.13 7.04
CA VAL A 226 -10.59 -8.79 6.31
C VAL A 226 -10.73 -9.18 4.84
N TYR A 227 -9.69 -8.96 4.03
CA TYR A 227 -9.63 -9.55 2.70
C TYR A 227 -9.05 -10.97 2.75
N CYS A 228 -9.42 -11.81 1.81
CA CYS A 228 -8.93 -13.17 1.70
C CYS A 228 -7.38 -13.20 1.57
N THR A 229 -6.80 -12.22 0.88
CA THR A 229 -5.35 -12.06 0.73
C THR A 229 -4.65 -11.72 2.04
N ASP A 230 -5.28 -10.90 2.89
CA ASP A 230 -4.75 -10.56 4.22
C ASP A 230 -4.87 -11.74 5.18
N ALA A 231 -5.96 -12.50 5.11
CA ALA A 231 -6.11 -13.75 5.84
C ALA A 231 -5.02 -14.75 5.45
N TYR A 232 -4.77 -14.93 4.14
CA TYR A 232 -3.70 -15.79 3.63
C TYR A 232 -2.32 -15.36 4.16
N SER A 233 -1.98 -14.07 4.02
CA SER A 233 -0.68 -13.54 4.47
C SER A 233 -0.47 -13.64 5.98
N ALA A 234 -1.55 -13.57 6.77
CA ALA A 234 -1.52 -13.70 8.23
C ALA A 234 -1.61 -15.15 8.71
N GLY A 235 -1.78 -16.13 7.80
CA GLY A 235 -1.99 -17.53 8.15
C GLY A 235 -3.33 -17.80 8.82
N LEU A 236 -4.30 -16.90 8.68
CA LEU A 236 -5.66 -17.09 9.17
C LEU A 236 -6.45 -17.96 8.19
N THR A 237 -7.32 -18.80 8.73
CA THR A 237 -8.28 -19.57 7.92
C THR A 237 -9.62 -18.86 7.95
N PRO A 238 -10.13 -18.37 6.79
CA PRO A 238 -11.48 -17.84 6.72
C PRO A 238 -12.51 -18.88 7.11
N VAL A 239 -13.53 -18.47 7.86
CA VAL A 239 -14.68 -19.31 8.21
C VAL A 239 -15.87 -19.08 7.28
N ASP A 240 -15.93 -17.91 6.62
CA ASP A 240 -16.95 -17.60 5.62
C ASP A 240 -16.47 -16.50 4.64
N GLU A 241 -17.13 -16.41 3.47
CA GLU A 241 -16.87 -15.42 2.41
C GLU A 241 -18.13 -14.59 2.16
N ALA A 242 -17.99 -13.26 2.17
CA ALA A 242 -19.12 -12.37 1.88
C ALA A 242 -19.55 -12.48 0.42
N THR A 243 -20.85 -12.55 0.21
CA THR A 243 -21.44 -12.56 -1.13
C THR A 243 -21.48 -11.17 -1.76
N ALA A 244 -21.63 -11.12 -3.09
CA ALA A 244 -21.83 -9.85 -3.80
C ALA A 244 -23.11 -9.11 -3.34
N GLU A 245 -24.11 -9.82 -2.81
CA GLU A 245 -25.32 -9.20 -2.25
C GLU A 245 -25.05 -8.48 -0.92
N MET A 246 -24.10 -9.01 -0.13
CA MET A 246 -23.74 -8.42 1.16
C MET A 246 -22.92 -7.14 1.00
N CYS A 247 -21.90 -7.12 0.12
CA CYS A 247 -20.98 -5.99 0.08
C CYS A 247 -20.63 -5.47 -1.33
N GLY A 248 -21.07 -6.15 -2.40
CA GLY A 248 -20.66 -5.85 -3.79
C GLY A 248 -19.32 -6.46 -4.15
N GLN A 249 -18.86 -6.19 -5.38
CA GLN A 249 -17.54 -6.61 -5.84
C GLN A 249 -16.43 -5.76 -5.20
N VAL A 250 -15.30 -6.39 -4.92
CA VAL A 250 -14.13 -5.76 -4.30
C VAL A 250 -13.08 -5.53 -5.37
N ILE A 251 -13.15 -4.38 -6.02
CA ILE A 251 -12.25 -4.01 -7.11
C ILE A 251 -11.12 -3.12 -6.58
N TYR A 252 -9.90 -3.44 -7.01
CA TYR A 252 -8.68 -2.68 -6.75
C TYR A 252 -8.28 -1.91 -8.00
N PRO A 253 -8.66 -0.65 -8.10
CA PRO A 253 -8.23 0.20 -9.19
C PRO A 253 -6.82 0.74 -8.94
N ALA A 254 -6.11 1.00 -10.05
CA ALA A 254 -4.82 1.67 -10.05
C ALA A 254 -4.80 2.81 -11.07
N ALA A 255 -4.04 3.87 -10.79
CA ALA A 255 -3.83 4.96 -11.72
C ALA A 255 -2.55 5.75 -11.43
N VAL A 256 -1.93 6.30 -12.46
CA VAL A 256 -0.85 7.26 -12.35
C VAL A 256 -1.42 8.62 -11.94
N LEU A 257 -0.71 9.36 -11.09
CA LEU A 257 -1.12 10.71 -10.67
C LEU A 257 -0.73 11.73 -11.75
N LYS A 258 -1.52 12.79 -11.92
CA LYS A 258 -1.23 13.88 -12.86
C LYS A 258 0.05 14.64 -12.52
N ALA A 259 0.35 14.78 -11.23
CA ALA A 259 1.56 15.42 -10.73
C ALA A 259 2.70 14.44 -10.46
N ALA A 260 2.63 13.21 -10.99
CA ALA A 260 3.64 12.19 -10.79
C ALA A 260 5.04 12.68 -11.20
N PRO A 261 6.03 12.69 -10.31
CA PRO A 261 7.40 13.07 -10.64
C PRO A 261 8.00 12.21 -11.77
N ASN A 262 7.62 10.92 -11.82
CA ASN A 262 8.16 9.92 -12.75
C ASN A 262 7.04 9.25 -13.57
N ALA A 263 6.15 10.06 -14.17
CA ALA A 263 4.91 9.58 -14.82
C ALA A 263 5.14 8.50 -15.91
N GLU A 264 6.22 8.56 -16.67
CA GLU A 264 6.53 7.57 -17.73
C GLU A 264 6.87 6.22 -17.12
N ALA A 265 7.82 6.19 -16.18
CA ALA A 265 8.19 4.99 -15.46
C ALA A 265 7.01 4.39 -14.66
N ALA A 266 6.13 5.25 -14.12
CA ALA A 266 4.91 4.80 -13.43
C ALA A 266 3.94 4.10 -14.39
N ARG A 267 3.79 4.60 -15.64
CA ARG A 267 2.98 3.92 -16.67
C ARG A 267 3.58 2.59 -17.10
N GLU A 268 4.90 2.52 -17.23
CA GLU A 268 5.59 1.26 -17.56
C GLU A 268 5.40 0.22 -16.45
N PHE A 269 5.54 0.63 -15.18
CA PHE A 269 5.30 -0.27 -14.05
C PHE A 269 3.82 -0.68 -13.96
N LEU A 270 2.87 0.25 -14.18
CA LEU A 270 1.45 -0.08 -14.22
C LEU A 270 1.12 -1.08 -15.35
N ALA A 271 1.78 -0.96 -16.51
CA ALA A 271 1.64 -1.94 -17.59
C ALA A 271 2.24 -3.31 -17.20
N TYR A 272 3.35 -3.32 -16.46
CA TYR A 272 3.94 -4.56 -15.94
C TYR A 272 3.02 -5.27 -14.95
N LEU A 273 2.32 -4.52 -14.08
CA LEU A 273 1.35 -5.07 -13.13
C LEU A 273 0.19 -5.82 -13.82
N GLN A 274 -0.06 -5.56 -15.11
CA GLN A 274 -1.10 -6.21 -15.91
C GLN A 274 -0.57 -7.42 -16.72
N THR A 275 0.69 -7.82 -16.55
CA THR A 275 1.27 -8.99 -17.23
C THR A 275 0.91 -10.29 -16.52
N ASP A 276 0.94 -11.41 -17.26
CA ASP A 276 0.73 -12.76 -16.71
C ASP A 276 1.71 -13.07 -15.55
N ARG A 277 2.90 -12.48 -15.59
CA ARG A 277 3.91 -12.66 -14.52
C ARG A 277 3.47 -12.00 -13.22
N ALA A 278 3.01 -10.77 -13.26
CA ALA A 278 2.47 -10.09 -12.09
C ALA A 278 1.15 -10.73 -11.63
N ALA A 279 0.28 -11.12 -12.56
CA ALA A 279 -0.95 -11.85 -12.27
C ALA A 279 -0.67 -13.13 -11.45
N THR A 280 0.35 -13.91 -11.82
CA THR A 280 0.74 -15.12 -11.08
C THR A 280 1.10 -14.83 -9.63
N VAL A 281 1.77 -13.70 -9.34
CA VAL A 281 2.10 -13.29 -7.96
C VAL A 281 0.85 -12.89 -7.20
N PHE A 282 -0.04 -12.12 -7.80
CA PHE A 282 -1.30 -11.71 -7.19
C PHE A 282 -2.22 -12.90 -6.91
N GLU A 283 -2.40 -13.80 -7.89
CA GLU A 283 -3.25 -14.98 -7.76
C GLU A 283 -2.70 -15.97 -6.72
N GLY A 284 -1.37 -16.01 -6.55
CA GLY A 284 -0.71 -16.84 -5.55
C GLY A 284 -1.13 -16.56 -4.09
N VAL A 285 -1.69 -15.39 -3.82
CA VAL A 285 -2.21 -15.01 -2.49
C VAL A 285 -3.73 -14.86 -2.46
N GLY A 286 -4.43 -15.11 -3.58
CA GLY A 286 -5.89 -15.14 -3.64
C GLY A 286 -6.57 -13.94 -4.29
N PHE A 287 -5.84 -13.00 -4.92
CA PHE A 287 -6.44 -12.04 -5.83
C PHE A 287 -6.90 -12.73 -7.12
N THR A 288 -7.81 -12.09 -7.85
CA THR A 288 -8.11 -12.38 -9.24
C THR A 288 -7.62 -11.22 -10.10
N ALA A 289 -6.72 -11.47 -11.05
CA ALA A 289 -6.28 -10.46 -12.03
C ALA A 289 -7.43 -10.17 -13.03
N MET A 290 -7.57 -8.90 -13.45
CA MET A 290 -8.68 -8.44 -14.29
C MET A 290 -8.20 -8.04 -15.70
#